data_47cebd66cd4e2c42fb04782498875950
#
_entry.id   47cebd66cd4e2c42fb04782498875950
#
_cell.length_a   1.000
_cell.length_b   1.000
_cell.length_c   1.000
_cell.angle_alpha   90.00
_cell.angle_beta   90.00
_cell.angle_gamma   90.00
#
_symmetry.space_group_name_H-M   'P 1'
#
loop_
_entity.id
_entity.type
_entity.pdbx_description
1 polymer ?
#
loop_
_entity_poly.entity_id
_entity_poly.type
_entity_poly.pdbx_seq_one_letter_code
_entity_poly.pdbx_strand_id
1 'polypeptide(L)'
;MQTGMLCAYFNGASGNQNQDSEVKSEKHRLMYNEYGVKMAGYVVETLADLKEIGGSGIKTTHETFVGNVDHSWDGFITQAEEVVALCEKDKTAGKQLGYGYGFSSHLHAKSIITRAGLGLTKNLEMYAFRIGDLGFISESYEMFSDAGIYIRANSPFETTIIISGNHDYIASAEAFDYRSYEADCGMFERGTAEKLAEKYVELLKAVQ
;
A
#
# COMPACT_ATOMS: atom_id res chain seq x y z
N MET A 1 26.94 18.33 -1.14
CA MET A 1 27.68 18.09 0.11
C MET A 1 27.64 16.59 0.39
N GLN A 2 28.79 15.92 0.49
CA GLN A 2 28.81 14.50 0.91
C GLN A 2 28.85 14.50 2.44
N THR A 3 27.77 14.05 3.10
CA THR A 3 27.65 14.04 4.55
C THR A 3 28.36 12.85 5.20
N GLY A 4 28.73 11.84 4.42
CA GLY A 4 29.28 10.58 4.94
C GLY A 4 28.28 9.72 5.72
N MET A 5 27.01 10.12 5.78
CA MET A 5 25.95 9.42 6.50
C MET A 5 25.40 8.26 5.68
N LEU A 6 25.01 7.20 6.37
CA LEU A 6 24.14 6.16 5.84
C LEU A 6 22.70 6.61 5.97
N CYS A 7 21.93 6.45 4.91
CA CYS A 7 20.50 6.76 4.88
C CYS A 7 19.74 5.50 4.43
N ALA A 8 18.70 5.14 5.16
CA ALA A 8 17.76 4.10 4.76
C ALA A 8 16.42 4.77 4.41
N TYR A 9 15.89 4.45 3.23
CA TYR A 9 14.57 4.89 2.79
C TYR A 9 13.59 3.72 2.93
N PHE A 10 12.45 3.98 3.55
CA PHE A 10 11.35 3.04 3.63
C PHE A 10 10.12 3.68 2.98
N ASN A 11 9.47 2.93 2.11
CA ASN A 11 8.19 3.34 1.57
C ASN A 11 7.13 3.14 2.67
N GLY A 12 6.48 4.21 3.08
CA GLY A 12 5.43 4.16 4.08
C GLY A 12 4.10 3.64 3.51
N ALA A 13 3.01 3.86 4.24
CA ALA A 13 1.65 3.57 3.75
C ALA A 13 1.32 4.49 2.57
N SER A 14 1.54 4.02 1.36
CA SER A 14 1.55 4.81 0.12
C SER A 14 0.60 4.28 -0.97
N GLY A 15 -0.21 3.26 -0.67
CA GLY A 15 -1.07 2.62 -1.65
C GLY A 15 -2.04 3.56 -2.37
N ASN A 16 -2.46 4.66 -1.73
CA ASN A 16 -3.26 5.73 -2.33
C ASN A 16 -2.47 7.03 -2.55
N GLN A 17 -1.14 6.96 -2.52
CA GLN A 17 -0.29 8.12 -2.73
C GLN A 17 0.34 8.06 -4.12
N ASN A 18 0.22 9.14 -4.87
CA ASN A 18 0.84 9.26 -6.18
C ASN A 18 1.55 10.60 -6.29
N GLN A 19 2.36 10.74 -7.32
CA GLN A 19 2.92 12.04 -7.67
C GLN A 19 1.77 13.03 -7.90
N ASP A 20 2.00 14.29 -7.50
CA ASP A 20 1.03 15.37 -7.68
C ASP A 20 0.47 15.37 -9.11
N SER A 21 -0.81 14.95 -9.21
CA SER A 21 -1.53 14.85 -10.48
C SER A 21 -2.05 16.21 -10.99
N GLU A 22 -1.94 17.28 -10.19
CA GLU A 22 -2.35 18.63 -10.60
C GLU A 22 -1.44 19.20 -11.68
N VAL A 23 -0.26 18.63 -11.87
CA VAL A 23 0.61 18.95 -13.00
C VAL A 23 0.01 18.37 -14.29
N LYS A 24 -0.94 19.09 -14.85
CA LYS A 24 -1.74 18.71 -16.03
C LYS A 24 -0.97 18.60 -17.34
N SER A 25 0.33 18.86 -17.38
CA SER A 25 1.12 18.73 -18.60
C SER A 25 2.38 17.92 -18.36
N GLU A 26 2.68 16.99 -19.26
CA GLU A 26 3.92 16.20 -19.27
C GLU A 26 5.20 17.09 -19.19
N LYS A 27 5.10 18.32 -19.68
CA LYS A 27 6.19 19.30 -19.65
C LYS A 27 6.58 19.78 -18.24
N HIS A 28 5.74 19.56 -17.23
CA HIS A 28 5.98 20.02 -15.86
C HIS A 28 6.15 18.83 -14.87
N ARG A 29 6.06 17.60 -15.35
CA ARG A 29 6.38 16.45 -14.49
C ARG A 29 7.87 16.43 -14.20
N LEU A 30 8.20 16.45 -12.90
CA LEU A 30 9.57 16.23 -12.48
C LEU A 30 9.99 14.81 -12.91
N MET A 31 11.22 14.71 -13.39
CA MET A 31 11.83 13.41 -13.64
C MET A 31 12.26 12.77 -12.31
N TYR A 32 12.44 11.45 -12.29
CA TYR A 32 12.81 10.71 -11.07
C TYR A 32 14.06 11.27 -10.36
N ASN A 33 15.03 11.77 -11.11
CA ASN A 33 16.23 12.40 -10.56
C ASN A 33 15.92 13.75 -9.89
N GLU A 34 14.98 14.53 -10.42
CA GLU A 34 14.56 15.81 -9.83
C GLU A 34 13.80 15.58 -8.52
N TYR A 35 12.94 14.55 -8.46
CA TYR A 35 12.33 14.09 -7.21
C TYR A 35 13.40 13.66 -6.20
N GLY A 36 14.39 12.87 -6.64
CA GLY A 36 15.50 12.45 -5.79
C GLY A 36 16.28 13.62 -5.20
N VAL A 37 16.55 14.66 -6.00
CA VAL A 37 17.22 15.87 -5.52
C VAL A 37 16.35 16.63 -4.49
N LYS A 38 15.05 16.76 -4.74
CA LYS A 38 14.13 17.38 -3.77
C LYS A 38 14.07 16.60 -2.45
N MET A 39 13.91 15.28 -2.52
CA MET A 39 13.90 14.42 -1.33
C MET A 39 15.21 14.54 -0.54
N ALA A 40 16.35 14.51 -1.23
CA ALA A 40 17.66 14.73 -0.60
C ALA A 40 17.76 16.12 0.05
N GLY A 41 17.17 17.15 -0.56
CA GLY A 41 17.07 18.49 0.01
C GLY A 41 16.34 18.50 1.36
N TYR A 42 15.16 17.90 1.43
CA TYR A 42 14.40 17.78 2.67
C TYR A 42 15.18 17.02 3.76
N VAL A 43 15.86 15.93 3.40
CA VAL A 43 16.71 15.21 4.36
C VAL A 43 17.83 16.11 4.88
N VAL A 44 18.51 16.86 4.01
CA VAL A 44 19.59 17.76 4.42
C VAL A 44 19.08 18.88 5.32
N GLU A 45 17.92 19.45 5.03
CA GLU A 45 17.29 20.48 5.86
C GLU A 45 16.99 20.00 7.28
N THR A 46 16.62 18.72 7.45
CA THR A 46 16.29 18.14 8.75
C THR A 46 17.51 17.65 9.57
N LEU A 47 18.74 17.70 9.00
CA LEU A 47 19.93 17.18 9.70
C LEU A 47 20.23 17.91 11.02
N ALA A 48 19.86 19.19 11.11
CA ALA A 48 20.06 19.97 12.33
C ALA A 48 19.11 19.57 13.47
N ASP A 49 18.00 18.92 13.13
CA ASP A 49 16.94 18.50 14.06
C ASP A 49 17.03 17.01 14.44
N LEU A 50 18.09 16.33 13.98
CA LEU A 50 18.30 14.93 14.31
C LEU A 50 18.43 14.74 15.83
N LYS A 51 17.71 13.75 16.35
CA LYS A 51 17.77 13.34 17.74
C LYS A 51 18.37 11.94 17.82
N GLU A 52 19.15 11.73 18.86
CA GLU A 52 19.63 10.39 19.20
C GLU A 52 18.44 9.53 19.66
N ILE A 53 18.36 8.30 19.18
CA ILE A 53 17.32 7.35 19.60
C ILE A 53 17.70 6.85 20.97
N GLY A 54 16.77 6.97 21.93
CA GLY A 54 16.90 6.39 23.24
C GLY A 54 16.67 4.88 23.26
N GLY A 55 16.73 4.32 24.45
CA GLY A 55 16.50 2.90 24.68
C GLY A 55 17.61 2.00 24.17
N SER A 56 17.43 0.71 24.35
CA SER A 56 18.38 -0.31 23.90
C SER A 56 17.69 -1.62 23.51
N GLY A 57 18.38 -2.39 22.70
CA GLY A 57 17.92 -3.72 22.28
C GLY A 57 16.91 -3.70 21.15
N ILE A 58 16.66 -4.91 20.68
CA ILE A 58 15.68 -5.23 19.61
C ILE A 58 14.69 -6.24 20.17
N LYS A 59 13.41 -6.02 19.93
CA LYS A 59 12.35 -6.96 20.26
C LYS A 59 11.48 -7.13 19.02
N THR A 60 11.10 -8.34 18.69
CA THR A 60 10.34 -8.66 17.48
C THR A 60 9.13 -9.51 17.80
N THR A 61 8.08 -9.38 17.01
CA THR A 61 6.94 -10.28 17.02
C THR A 61 6.45 -10.48 15.58
N HIS A 62 5.76 -11.59 15.37
CA HIS A 62 5.24 -11.98 14.09
C HIS A 62 3.88 -12.66 14.29
N GLU A 63 2.96 -12.40 13.36
CA GLU A 63 1.64 -13.03 13.33
C GLU A 63 1.16 -13.17 11.90
N THR A 64 0.36 -14.20 11.64
CA THR A 64 -0.31 -14.39 10.36
C THR A 64 -1.75 -13.88 10.47
N PHE A 65 -2.10 -12.91 9.65
CA PHE A 65 -3.48 -12.46 9.48
C PHE A 65 -4.14 -13.23 8.34
N VAL A 66 -5.37 -13.70 8.55
CA VAL A 66 -6.14 -14.39 7.52
C VAL A 66 -7.12 -13.39 6.91
N GLY A 67 -6.82 -12.90 5.72
CA GLY A 67 -7.69 -11.98 4.97
C GLY A 67 -8.66 -12.75 4.07
N ASN A 68 -9.91 -12.29 3.98
CA ASN A 68 -10.86 -12.79 2.99
C ASN A 68 -10.52 -12.23 1.62
N VAL A 69 -10.51 -13.09 0.60
CA VAL A 69 -10.38 -12.69 -0.81
C VAL A 69 -11.71 -12.13 -1.29
N ASP A 70 -11.67 -11.03 -2.05
CA ASP A 70 -12.88 -10.42 -2.61
C ASP A 70 -13.38 -11.21 -3.83
N HIS A 71 -14.45 -11.97 -3.65
CA HIS A 71 -15.15 -12.74 -4.67
C HIS A 71 -16.44 -12.07 -5.18
N SER A 72 -16.66 -10.79 -4.85
CA SER A 72 -17.88 -10.06 -5.22
C SER A 72 -18.12 -9.95 -6.74
N TRP A 73 -17.06 -10.12 -7.54
CA TRP A 73 -17.08 -10.03 -8.99
C TRP A 73 -17.02 -11.37 -9.71
N ASP A 74 -17.06 -12.51 -9.04
CA ASP A 74 -16.93 -13.84 -9.65
C ASP A 74 -18.01 -14.11 -10.72
N GLY A 75 -19.18 -13.53 -10.60
CA GLY A 75 -20.22 -13.60 -11.63
C GLY A 75 -19.84 -12.96 -12.97
N PHE A 76 -18.73 -12.24 -13.06
CA PHE A 76 -18.25 -11.51 -14.23
C PHE A 76 -16.98 -12.10 -14.86
N ILE A 77 -16.56 -13.32 -14.47
CA ILE A 77 -15.31 -13.95 -14.96
C ILE A 77 -15.28 -14.02 -16.49
N THR A 78 -16.37 -14.48 -17.13
CA THR A 78 -16.44 -14.60 -18.60
C THR A 78 -16.25 -13.24 -19.27
N GLN A 79 -16.90 -12.18 -18.77
CA GLN A 79 -16.75 -10.83 -19.29
C GLN A 79 -15.33 -10.29 -19.04
N ALA A 80 -14.73 -10.62 -17.91
CA ALA A 80 -13.36 -10.24 -17.62
C ALA A 80 -12.36 -10.90 -18.57
N GLU A 81 -12.53 -12.19 -18.88
CA GLU A 81 -11.73 -12.90 -19.88
C GLU A 81 -11.86 -12.30 -21.28
N GLU A 82 -13.08 -11.94 -21.68
CA GLU A 82 -13.34 -11.27 -22.95
C GLU A 82 -12.62 -9.92 -23.05
N VAL A 83 -12.69 -9.11 -22.00
CA VAL A 83 -12.01 -7.81 -21.93
C VAL A 83 -10.50 -7.98 -22.02
N VAL A 84 -9.93 -8.92 -21.28
CA VAL A 84 -8.48 -9.17 -21.30
C VAL A 84 -8.03 -9.63 -22.67
N ALA A 85 -8.73 -10.60 -23.28
CA ALA A 85 -8.41 -11.10 -24.61
C ALA A 85 -8.54 -10.02 -25.70
N LEU A 86 -9.53 -9.14 -25.59
CA LEU A 86 -9.67 -8.01 -26.51
C LEU A 86 -8.57 -6.96 -26.30
N CYS A 87 -8.17 -6.67 -25.06
CA CYS A 87 -7.08 -5.74 -24.76
C CYS A 87 -5.73 -6.18 -25.35
N GLU A 88 -5.49 -7.47 -25.50
CA GLU A 88 -4.28 -8.00 -26.13
C GLU A 88 -4.22 -7.70 -27.64
N LYS A 89 -5.39 -7.61 -28.28
CA LYS A 89 -5.53 -7.33 -29.73
C LYS A 89 -5.68 -5.84 -30.00
N ASP A 90 -6.55 -5.18 -29.24
CA ASP A 90 -6.85 -3.75 -29.30
C ASP A 90 -7.12 -3.24 -27.88
N LYS A 91 -6.10 -2.59 -27.30
CA LYS A 91 -6.17 -2.07 -25.94
C LYS A 91 -7.29 -1.04 -25.74
N THR A 92 -7.61 -0.26 -26.77
CA THR A 92 -8.64 0.77 -26.71
C THR A 92 -10.03 0.14 -26.71
N ALA A 93 -10.28 -0.76 -27.65
CA ALA A 93 -11.54 -1.49 -27.73
C ALA A 93 -11.79 -2.34 -26.46
N GLY A 94 -10.77 -3.04 -25.98
CA GLY A 94 -10.87 -3.81 -24.73
C GLY A 94 -11.20 -2.97 -23.51
N LYS A 95 -10.59 -1.78 -23.36
CA LYS A 95 -10.95 -0.84 -22.28
C LYS A 95 -12.39 -0.37 -22.38
N GLN A 96 -12.87 -0.01 -23.58
CA GLN A 96 -14.26 0.42 -23.80
C GLN A 96 -15.25 -0.69 -23.46
N LEU A 97 -14.96 -1.93 -23.85
CA LEU A 97 -15.77 -3.08 -23.49
C LEU A 97 -15.82 -3.28 -21.97
N GLY A 98 -14.67 -3.17 -21.29
CA GLY A 98 -14.60 -3.27 -19.84
C GLY A 98 -15.44 -2.22 -19.12
N TYR A 99 -15.40 -0.98 -19.57
CA TYR A 99 -16.29 0.07 -19.05
C TYR A 99 -17.77 -0.24 -19.29
N GLY A 100 -18.11 -0.88 -20.39
CA GLY A 100 -19.46 -1.36 -20.68
C GLY A 100 -19.96 -2.43 -19.68
N TYR A 101 -19.07 -3.23 -19.14
CA TYR A 101 -19.36 -4.19 -18.06
C TYR A 101 -19.26 -3.58 -16.65
N GLY A 102 -18.93 -2.31 -16.52
CA GLY A 102 -18.77 -1.61 -15.23
C GLY A 102 -17.41 -1.82 -14.60
N PHE A 103 -16.40 -2.31 -15.32
CA PHE A 103 -15.03 -2.40 -14.80
C PHE A 103 -14.35 -1.04 -14.82
N SER A 104 -13.65 -0.70 -13.75
CA SER A 104 -12.91 0.58 -13.65
C SER A 104 -11.69 0.62 -14.58
N SER A 105 -11.15 -0.54 -14.95
CA SER A 105 -9.99 -0.67 -15.84
C SER A 105 -9.86 -2.09 -16.38
N HIS A 106 -8.96 -2.28 -17.35
CA HIS A 106 -8.59 -3.63 -17.80
C HIS A 106 -7.79 -4.41 -16.73
N LEU A 107 -7.18 -3.72 -15.78
CA LEU A 107 -6.50 -4.36 -14.64
C LEU A 107 -7.52 -4.88 -13.63
N HIS A 108 -8.65 -4.20 -13.45
CA HIS A 108 -9.78 -4.73 -12.69
C HIS A 108 -10.27 -6.06 -13.27
N ALA A 109 -10.43 -6.16 -14.59
CA ALA A 109 -10.78 -7.43 -15.25
C ALA A 109 -9.74 -8.54 -14.96
N LYS A 110 -8.44 -8.22 -15.01
CA LYS A 110 -7.39 -9.17 -14.64
C LYS A 110 -7.47 -9.59 -13.17
N SER A 111 -7.76 -8.67 -12.27
CA SER A 111 -7.90 -8.95 -10.83
C SER A 111 -9.09 -9.87 -10.55
N ILE A 112 -10.23 -9.70 -11.26
CA ILE A 112 -11.37 -10.61 -11.16
C ILE A 112 -10.95 -12.04 -11.49
N ILE A 113 -10.29 -12.25 -12.63
CA ILE A 113 -9.81 -13.58 -13.04
C ILE A 113 -8.82 -14.16 -12.03
N THR A 114 -7.89 -13.33 -11.52
CA THR A 114 -6.90 -13.76 -10.54
C THR A 114 -7.56 -14.19 -9.25
N ARG A 115 -8.48 -13.37 -8.71
CA ARG A 115 -9.20 -13.67 -7.45
C ARG A 115 -10.05 -14.91 -7.55
N ALA A 116 -10.76 -15.09 -8.65
CA ALA A 116 -11.57 -16.29 -8.90
C ALA A 116 -10.78 -17.60 -8.89
N GLY A 117 -9.47 -17.55 -9.19
CA GLY A 117 -8.56 -18.69 -9.10
C GLY A 117 -7.99 -18.94 -7.70
N LEU A 118 -8.32 -18.11 -6.71
CA LEU A 118 -7.84 -18.22 -5.34
C LEU A 118 -8.88 -18.90 -4.43
N GLY A 119 -8.43 -19.34 -3.25
CA GLY A 119 -9.33 -19.73 -2.17
C GLY A 119 -10.06 -18.54 -1.54
N LEU A 120 -11.01 -18.82 -0.64
CA LEU A 120 -11.80 -17.79 0.05
C LEU A 120 -10.95 -16.89 0.96
N THR A 121 -9.79 -17.34 1.34
CA THR A 121 -8.88 -16.61 2.25
C THR A 121 -7.45 -16.67 1.76
N LYS A 122 -6.66 -15.68 2.19
CA LYS A 122 -5.21 -15.64 1.97
C LYS A 122 -4.52 -15.13 3.23
N ASN A 123 -3.39 -15.75 3.54
CA ASN A 123 -2.55 -15.36 4.66
C ASN A 123 -1.71 -14.13 4.32
N LEU A 124 -1.65 -13.19 5.27
CA LEU A 124 -0.75 -12.05 5.28
C LEU A 124 0.18 -12.17 6.48
N GLU A 125 1.48 -12.17 6.20
CA GLU A 125 2.49 -12.22 7.26
C GLU A 125 2.72 -10.81 7.81
N MET A 126 2.52 -10.63 9.10
CA MET A 126 2.63 -9.37 9.80
C MET A 126 3.83 -9.40 10.73
N TYR A 127 4.68 -8.38 10.63
CA TYR A 127 5.83 -8.24 11.50
C TYR A 127 5.78 -6.91 12.23
N ALA A 128 6.05 -6.92 13.53
CA ALA A 128 6.36 -5.71 14.27
C ALA A 128 7.65 -5.90 15.06
N PHE A 129 8.43 -4.83 15.18
CA PHE A 129 9.65 -4.84 15.96
C PHE A 129 9.95 -3.46 16.51
N ARG A 130 10.77 -3.41 17.55
CA ARG A 130 11.35 -2.17 18.04
C ARG A 130 12.88 -2.21 17.97
N ILE A 131 13.46 -1.05 17.78
CA ILE A 131 14.89 -0.79 17.92
C ILE A 131 15.01 0.42 18.84
N GLY A 132 15.52 0.21 20.06
CA GLY A 132 15.46 1.26 21.09
C GLY A 132 14.02 1.73 21.30
N ASP A 133 13.78 3.04 21.17
CA ASP A 133 12.46 3.67 21.33
C ASP A 133 11.68 3.83 20.04
N LEU A 134 12.16 3.27 18.93
CA LEU A 134 11.44 3.27 17.66
C LEU A 134 10.62 2.00 17.46
N GLY A 135 9.35 2.15 17.10
CA GLY A 135 8.49 1.07 16.62
C GLY A 135 8.54 0.92 15.10
N PHE A 136 8.46 -0.31 14.64
CA PHE A 136 8.41 -0.65 13.21
C PHE A 136 7.33 -1.67 12.95
N ILE A 137 6.67 -1.53 11.80
CA ILE A 137 5.88 -2.61 11.20
C ILE A 137 6.36 -2.90 9.79
N SER A 138 6.20 -4.14 9.34
CA SER A 138 6.48 -4.54 7.97
C SER A 138 5.26 -5.22 7.36
N GLU A 139 4.87 -4.75 6.19
CA GLU A 139 3.71 -5.13 5.39
C GLU A 139 4.16 -5.45 3.97
N SER A 140 3.71 -6.55 3.41
CA SER A 140 4.07 -6.96 2.04
C SER A 140 3.27 -6.25 0.95
N TYR A 141 2.14 -5.66 1.31
CA TYR A 141 1.19 -5.01 0.41
C TYR A 141 1.30 -3.49 0.45
N GLU A 142 0.71 -2.82 -0.53
CA GLU A 142 0.60 -1.37 -0.56
C GLU A 142 -0.57 -0.89 0.30
N MET A 143 -0.28 -0.63 1.57
CA MET A 143 -1.26 -0.11 2.53
C MET A 143 -1.65 1.33 2.19
N PHE A 144 -2.91 1.69 2.31
CA PHE A 144 -3.39 3.07 2.20
C PHE A 144 -2.95 3.93 3.38
N SER A 145 -2.79 5.23 3.12
CA SER A 145 -2.33 6.21 4.10
C SER A 145 -3.22 6.28 5.35
N ASP A 146 -4.52 6.06 5.22
CA ASP A 146 -5.50 6.09 6.33
C ASP A 146 -5.15 5.06 7.40
N ALA A 147 -4.86 3.82 6.99
CA ALA A 147 -4.41 2.76 7.88
C ALA A 147 -3.06 3.11 8.53
N GLY A 148 -2.13 3.69 7.77
CA GLY A 148 -0.86 4.15 8.29
C GLY A 148 -1.00 5.27 9.33
N ILE A 149 -1.91 6.21 9.12
CA ILE A 149 -2.24 7.28 10.07
C ILE A 149 -2.82 6.68 11.36
N TYR A 150 -3.77 5.75 11.22
CA TYR A 150 -4.38 5.07 12.36
C TYR A 150 -3.32 4.33 13.21
N ILE A 151 -2.43 3.57 12.56
CA ILE A 151 -1.35 2.84 13.25
C ILE A 151 -0.45 3.80 14.03
N ARG A 152 -0.01 4.89 13.42
CA ARG A 152 0.85 5.88 14.10
C ARG A 152 0.14 6.57 15.27
N ALA A 153 -1.13 6.93 15.08
CA ALA A 153 -1.92 7.61 16.12
C ALA A 153 -2.19 6.74 17.35
N ASN A 154 -2.24 5.41 17.19
CA ASN A 154 -2.53 4.44 18.24
C ASN A 154 -1.31 3.63 18.68
N SER A 155 -0.14 3.89 18.11
CA SER A 155 1.11 3.24 18.47
C SER A 155 1.52 3.59 19.89
N PRO A 156 2.12 2.66 20.66
CA PRO A 156 2.73 2.96 21.94
C PRO A 156 4.09 3.68 21.83
N PHE A 157 4.63 3.83 20.60
CA PHE A 157 5.89 4.51 20.34
C PHE A 157 5.64 5.92 19.82
N GLU A 158 6.42 6.90 20.28
CA GLU A 158 6.38 8.27 19.76
C GLU A 158 6.63 8.31 18.26
N THR A 159 7.53 7.45 17.78
CA THR A 159 7.85 7.31 16.36
C THR A 159 7.63 5.87 15.91
N THR A 160 6.76 5.69 14.91
CA THR A 160 6.50 4.41 14.27
C THR A 160 6.78 4.50 12.78
N ILE A 161 7.67 3.64 12.31
CA ILE A 161 8.06 3.51 10.90
C ILE A 161 7.27 2.36 10.29
N ILE A 162 6.59 2.67 9.19
CA ILE A 162 5.83 1.69 8.39
C ILE A 162 6.68 1.33 7.19
N ILE A 163 6.92 0.03 7.01
CA ILE A 163 7.62 -0.53 5.85
C ILE A 163 6.57 -1.25 5.02
N SER A 164 6.07 -0.58 3.98
CA SER A 164 5.06 -1.12 3.07
C SER A 164 5.72 -1.73 1.84
N GLY A 165 5.21 -2.86 1.41
CA GLY A 165 5.62 -3.56 0.19
C GLY A 165 4.98 -2.98 -1.07
N ASN A 166 5.02 -3.76 -2.15
CA ASN A 166 4.48 -3.37 -3.46
C ASN A 166 3.81 -4.54 -4.19
N HIS A 167 3.25 -5.50 -3.47
CA HIS A 167 2.66 -6.67 -4.11
C HIS A 167 1.26 -6.40 -4.67
N ASP A 168 0.41 -5.73 -3.91
CA ASP A 168 -0.99 -5.45 -4.23
C ASP A 168 -1.51 -4.41 -3.23
N TYR A 169 -2.71 -3.88 -3.46
CA TYR A 169 -3.28 -2.85 -2.62
C TYR A 169 -4.06 -3.41 -1.44
N ILE A 170 -3.94 -2.74 -0.29
CA ILE A 170 -4.87 -2.89 0.83
C ILE A 170 -5.57 -1.54 1.02
N ALA A 171 -6.70 -1.42 0.31
CA ALA A 171 -7.50 -0.22 0.25
C ALA A 171 -8.39 -0.06 1.49
N SER A 172 -8.60 1.20 1.93
CA SER A 172 -9.53 1.50 3.01
C SER A 172 -10.99 1.23 2.62
N ALA A 173 -11.85 1.02 3.59
CA ALA A 173 -13.28 0.80 3.34
C ALA A 173 -13.93 1.95 2.57
N GLU A 174 -13.50 3.19 2.80
CA GLU A 174 -13.96 4.37 2.06
C GLU A 174 -13.61 4.28 0.56
N ALA A 175 -12.44 3.75 0.22
CA ALA A 175 -12.03 3.57 -1.17
C ALA A 175 -12.94 2.62 -1.95
N PHE A 176 -13.52 1.63 -1.28
CA PHE A 176 -14.55 0.77 -1.88
C PHE A 176 -15.87 1.52 -2.12
N ASP A 177 -16.23 2.45 -1.26
CA ASP A 177 -17.49 3.19 -1.38
C ASP A 177 -17.52 4.07 -2.64
N TYR A 178 -16.39 4.68 -3.03
CA TYR A 178 -16.28 5.43 -4.29
C TYR A 178 -15.62 4.65 -5.43
N ARG A 179 -15.37 3.35 -5.23
CA ARG A 179 -14.81 2.44 -6.23
C ARG A 179 -13.49 2.94 -6.81
N SER A 180 -12.50 3.15 -5.93
CA SER A 180 -11.17 3.50 -6.38
C SER A 180 -10.56 2.38 -7.24
N TYR A 181 -9.62 2.78 -8.10
CA TYR A 181 -8.86 1.82 -8.90
C TYR A 181 -8.18 0.74 -8.04
N GLU A 182 -7.62 1.14 -6.91
CA GLU A 182 -6.90 0.27 -6.00
C GLU A 182 -7.83 -0.71 -5.28
N ALA A 183 -9.03 -0.26 -4.89
CA ALA A 183 -10.03 -1.13 -4.30
C ALA A 183 -10.56 -2.17 -5.30
N ASP A 184 -10.86 -1.73 -6.53
CA ASP A 184 -11.32 -2.62 -7.60
C ASP A 184 -10.23 -3.63 -8.04
N CYS A 185 -8.96 -3.25 -7.97
CA CYS A 185 -7.83 -4.11 -8.33
C CYS A 185 -7.24 -4.89 -7.16
N GLY A 186 -7.51 -4.51 -5.93
CA GLY A 186 -7.02 -5.16 -4.72
C GLY A 186 -7.56 -6.58 -4.54
N MET A 187 -6.89 -7.35 -3.71
CA MET A 187 -7.19 -8.78 -3.51
C MET A 187 -8.25 -9.02 -2.44
N PHE A 188 -8.28 -8.17 -1.42
CA PHE A 188 -9.02 -8.44 -0.19
C PHE A 188 -10.34 -7.69 -0.13
N GLU A 189 -11.28 -8.26 0.64
CA GLU A 189 -12.58 -7.65 0.88
C GLU A 189 -12.46 -6.30 1.60
N ARG A 190 -13.50 -5.47 1.40
CA ARG A 190 -13.73 -4.23 2.14
C ARG A 190 -13.58 -4.42 3.66
N GLY A 191 -12.86 -3.53 4.31
CA GLY A 191 -12.65 -3.56 5.76
C GLY A 191 -11.42 -4.35 6.20
N THR A 192 -10.64 -4.91 5.28
CA THR A 192 -9.40 -5.62 5.60
C THR A 192 -8.32 -4.65 6.09
N ALA A 193 -8.20 -3.46 5.50
CA ALA A 193 -7.20 -2.46 5.89
C ALA A 193 -7.35 -2.03 7.35
N GLU A 194 -8.58 -1.80 7.79
CA GLU A 194 -8.91 -1.37 9.15
C GLU A 194 -8.55 -2.46 10.17
N LYS A 195 -8.93 -3.71 9.89
CA LYS A 195 -8.60 -4.86 10.76
C LYS A 195 -7.10 -5.10 10.86
N LEU A 196 -6.37 -4.96 9.75
CA LEU A 196 -4.92 -5.04 9.73
C LEU A 196 -4.29 -3.93 10.56
N ALA A 197 -4.77 -2.70 10.43
CA ALA A 197 -4.27 -1.56 11.18
C ALA A 197 -4.44 -1.75 12.69
N GLU A 198 -5.61 -2.23 13.14
CA GLU A 198 -5.85 -2.58 14.55
C GLU A 198 -4.87 -3.66 15.03
N LYS A 199 -4.67 -4.69 14.22
CA LYS A 199 -3.78 -5.80 14.56
C LYS A 199 -2.31 -5.37 14.64
N TYR A 200 -1.86 -4.47 13.76
CA TYR A 200 -0.52 -3.89 13.86
C TYR A 200 -0.31 -3.08 15.14
N VAL A 201 -1.32 -2.36 15.62
CA VAL A 201 -1.27 -1.68 16.92
C VAL A 201 -1.11 -2.67 18.07
N GLU A 202 -1.79 -3.82 18.02
CA GLU A 202 -1.62 -4.90 19.01
C GLU A 202 -0.19 -5.45 19.00
N LEU A 203 0.37 -5.72 17.81
CA LEU A 203 1.75 -6.21 17.66
C LEU A 203 2.78 -5.20 18.16
N LEU A 204 2.57 -3.91 17.90
CA LEU A 204 3.44 -2.85 18.43
C LEU A 204 3.42 -2.79 19.95
N LYS A 205 2.25 -2.96 20.59
CA LYS A 205 2.13 -3.07 22.06
C LYS A 205 2.87 -4.29 22.61
N ALA A 206 2.87 -5.40 21.88
CA ALA A 206 3.57 -6.61 22.29
C ALA A 206 5.10 -6.50 22.27
N VAL A 207 5.65 -5.55 21.50
CA VAL A 207 7.10 -5.30 21.43
C VAL A 207 7.56 -4.06 22.20
N GLN A 208 6.66 -3.34 22.84
CA GLN A 208 6.95 -2.19 23.69
C GLN A 208 7.90 -2.49 24.87
#